data_1544e073e7d7bd1b1a405ae606009406
#
_entry.id   1544e073e7d7bd1b1a405ae606009406
#
_cell.length_a   1.000
_cell.length_b   1.000
_cell.length_c   1.000
_cell.angle_alpha   90.00
_cell.angle_beta   90.00
_cell.angle_gamma   90.00
#
_symmetry.space_group_name_H-M   'P 1'
#
loop_
_entity.id
_entity.type
_entity.pdbx_description
1 polymer ?
#
loop_
_entity_poly.entity_id
_entity_poly.type
_entity_poly.pdbx_seq_one_letter_code
_entity_poly.pdbx_strand_id
1 'polypeptide(L)'
;MRIRAGLIGFIAIFQSVLFLIHLFLYETWKFSPAGNDSPVRLWLKIVVGVLSVSFLATSLLAFRYTNAVLRVMYRLAAAWLGWLSFSFFAACMSWVIFGIAGLAGMGVNFHRIVELLFGASVVLCFSGLVNAGWARVRRITVRLENLPQAWRGRRAVLLSDLHLGHVRNGRFLRRIVAKTMREKPDVVFVAGDLYDGTAIDTVRAAEPLRELRAPQGAYFVAGNHE
;
A
#
# COMPACT_ATOMS: atom_id res chain seq x y z
N MET A 1 -12.27 -4.98 -26.56
CA MET A 1 -11.23 -5.63 -25.70
C MET A 1 -11.83 -6.90 -25.12
N ARG A 2 -11.45 -8.08 -25.59
CA ARG A 2 -11.92 -9.36 -25.02
C ARG A 2 -11.23 -9.53 -23.65
N ILE A 3 -11.98 -9.31 -22.58
CA ILE A 3 -11.52 -9.65 -21.22
C ILE A 3 -11.29 -11.15 -21.21
N ARG A 4 -10.06 -11.60 -20.96
CA ARG A 4 -9.75 -13.04 -20.91
C ARG A 4 -10.50 -13.64 -19.72
N ALA A 5 -11.10 -14.80 -19.89
CA ALA A 5 -11.84 -15.52 -18.84
C ALA A 5 -11.03 -15.68 -17.54
N GLY A 6 -9.69 -15.84 -17.65
CA GLY A 6 -8.78 -15.87 -16.52
C GLY A 6 -8.75 -14.59 -15.68
N LEU A 7 -8.88 -13.42 -16.30
CA LEU A 7 -8.94 -12.14 -15.56
C LEU A 7 -10.24 -12.01 -14.77
N ILE A 8 -11.36 -12.42 -15.36
CA ILE A 8 -12.66 -12.43 -14.67
C ILE A 8 -12.59 -13.39 -13.46
N GLY A 9 -12.05 -14.58 -13.66
CA GLY A 9 -11.87 -15.57 -12.59
C GLY A 9 -11.00 -15.01 -11.46
N PHE A 10 -9.86 -14.39 -11.79
CA PHE A 10 -9.00 -13.75 -10.80
C PHE A 10 -9.72 -12.64 -10.01
N ILE A 11 -10.45 -11.76 -10.70
CA ILE A 11 -11.22 -10.67 -10.06
C ILE A 11 -12.29 -11.26 -9.14
N ALA A 12 -13.02 -12.31 -9.58
CA ALA A 12 -14.06 -12.95 -8.79
C ALA A 12 -13.47 -13.61 -7.52
N ILE A 13 -12.37 -14.34 -7.64
CA ILE A 13 -11.69 -14.96 -6.49
C ILE A 13 -11.20 -13.89 -5.51
N PHE A 14 -10.53 -12.87 -6.01
CA PHE A 14 -10.01 -11.77 -5.19
C PHE A 14 -11.14 -11.06 -4.43
N GLN A 15 -12.25 -10.74 -5.11
CA GLN A 15 -13.42 -10.11 -4.48
C GLN A 15 -14.07 -11.04 -3.46
N SER A 16 -14.16 -12.35 -3.73
CA SER A 16 -14.71 -13.33 -2.78
C SER A 16 -13.86 -13.40 -1.51
N VAL A 17 -12.53 -13.41 -1.64
CA VAL A 17 -11.62 -13.38 -0.50
C VAL A 17 -11.81 -12.11 0.33
N LEU A 18 -11.89 -10.95 -0.31
CA LEU A 18 -12.15 -9.69 0.39
C LEU A 18 -13.48 -9.73 1.14
N PHE A 19 -14.53 -10.24 0.51
CA PHE A 19 -15.84 -10.37 1.14
C PHE A 19 -15.80 -11.30 2.36
N LEU A 20 -15.14 -12.46 2.26
CA LEU A 20 -15.00 -13.41 3.36
C LEU A 20 -14.21 -12.81 4.54
N ILE A 21 -13.14 -12.05 4.26
CA ILE A 21 -12.40 -11.35 5.31
C ILE A 21 -13.30 -10.33 6.02
N HIS A 22 -14.04 -9.51 5.27
CA HIS A 22 -14.96 -8.53 5.87
C HIS A 22 -16.06 -9.21 6.69
N LEU A 23 -16.61 -10.33 6.19
CA LEU A 23 -17.58 -11.11 6.94
C LEU A 23 -16.99 -11.67 8.25
N PHE A 24 -15.77 -12.19 8.20
CA PHE A 24 -15.08 -12.69 9.39
C PHE A 24 -14.83 -11.57 10.42
N LEU A 25 -14.41 -10.39 9.97
CA LEU A 25 -14.28 -9.22 10.86
C LEU A 25 -15.61 -8.82 11.47
N TYR A 26 -16.68 -8.78 10.66
CA TYR A 26 -18.02 -8.46 11.13
C TYR A 26 -18.48 -9.46 12.21
N GLU A 27 -18.30 -10.76 12.00
CA GLU A 27 -18.67 -11.80 12.97
C GLU A 27 -17.84 -11.69 14.26
N THR A 28 -16.54 -11.34 14.14
CA THR A 28 -15.69 -11.10 15.32
C THR A 28 -16.17 -9.90 16.14
N TRP A 29 -16.59 -8.81 15.49
CA TRP A 29 -17.14 -7.62 16.14
C TRP A 29 -18.55 -7.83 16.70
N LYS A 30 -19.36 -8.65 16.06
CA LYS A 30 -20.73 -8.97 16.50
C LYS A 30 -20.75 -9.65 17.86
N PHE A 31 -19.71 -10.31 18.27
CA PHE A 31 -19.52 -10.83 19.62
C PHE A 31 -19.43 -9.72 20.69
N SER A 32 -19.47 -8.44 20.29
CA SER A 32 -19.52 -7.29 21.21
C SER A 32 -20.89 -7.14 21.90
N PRO A 33 -20.93 -6.71 23.18
CA PRO A 33 -22.14 -6.65 24.02
C PRO A 33 -23.20 -5.64 23.57
N ALA A 34 -22.91 -4.79 22.59
CA ALA A 34 -23.93 -3.91 22.01
C ALA A 34 -25.06 -4.75 21.43
N GLY A 35 -26.18 -4.77 22.14
CA GLY A 35 -27.36 -5.63 21.95
C GLY A 35 -27.74 -6.02 20.52
N ASN A 36 -28.44 -7.14 20.39
CA ASN A 36 -28.68 -7.85 19.13
C ASN A 36 -29.46 -7.07 18.06
N ASP A 37 -30.20 -6.02 18.41
CA ASP A 37 -31.18 -5.34 17.53
C ASP A 37 -30.97 -3.82 17.41
N SER A 38 -29.78 -3.29 17.65
CA SER A 38 -29.56 -1.86 17.57
C SER A 38 -29.42 -1.38 16.11
N PRO A 39 -29.87 -0.15 15.78
CA PRO A 39 -29.64 0.49 14.49
C PRO A 39 -28.15 0.51 14.08
N VAL A 40 -27.24 0.51 15.05
CA VAL A 40 -25.79 0.44 14.88
C VAL A 40 -25.36 -0.80 14.08
N ARG A 41 -26.04 -1.96 14.28
CA ARG A 41 -25.70 -3.18 13.52
C ARG A 41 -26.09 -3.09 12.06
N LEU A 42 -27.20 -2.46 11.74
CA LEU A 42 -27.59 -2.25 10.35
C LEU A 42 -26.57 -1.37 9.64
N TRP A 43 -26.19 -0.26 10.24
CA TRP A 43 -25.16 0.62 9.70
C TRP A 43 -23.82 -0.08 9.56
N LEU A 44 -23.41 -0.90 10.53
CA LEU A 44 -22.18 -1.68 10.44
C LEU A 44 -22.21 -2.66 9.26
N LYS A 45 -23.31 -3.36 9.02
CA LYS A 45 -23.48 -4.23 7.86
C LYS A 45 -23.35 -3.46 6.54
N ILE A 46 -23.99 -2.30 6.43
CA ILE A 46 -23.94 -1.45 5.24
C ILE A 46 -22.49 -0.97 5.00
N VAL A 47 -21.85 -0.45 6.04
CA VAL A 47 -20.48 0.06 5.95
C VAL A 47 -19.50 -1.06 5.54
N VAL A 48 -19.57 -2.22 6.19
CA VAL A 48 -18.73 -3.37 5.87
C VAL A 48 -18.99 -3.86 4.44
N GLY A 49 -20.26 -3.89 4.01
CA GLY A 49 -20.65 -4.26 2.63
C GLY A 49 -20.07 -3.29 1.60
N VAL A 50 -20.17 -1.98 1.82
CA VAL A 50 -19.59 -0.96 0.93
C VAL A 50 -18.06 -1.06 0.90
N LEU A 51 -17.43 -1.22 2.05
CA LEU A 51 -15.98 -1.31 2.16
C LEU A 51 -15.43 -2.57 1.49
N SER A 52 -16.18 -3.69 1.52
CA SER A 52 -15.74 -4.95 0.90
C SER A 52 -15.56 -4.84 -0.62
N VAL A 53 -16.30 -3.96 -1.30
CA VAL A 53 -16.20 -3.74 -2.75
C VAL A 53 -15.41 -2.49 -3.14
N SER A 54 -15.13 -1.61 -2.18
CA SER A 54 -14.59 -0.28 -2.42
C SER A 54 -13.23 -0.30 -3.12
N PHE A 55 -12.33 -1.18 -2.69
CA PHE A 55 -10.98 -1.26 -3.25
C PHE A 55 -11.00 -1.73 -4.70
N LEU A 56 -11.73 -2.81 -5.00
CA LEU A 56 -11.82 -3.33 -6.37
C LEU A 56 -12.50 -2.32 -7.29
N ALA A 57 -13.62 -1.74 -6.86
CA ALA A 57 -14.36 -0.75 -7.65
C ALA A 57 -13.49 0.48 -7.96
N THR A 58 -12.82 1.05 -6.95
CA THR A 58 -11.96 2.22 -7.15
C THR A 58 -10.72 1.90 -7.97
N SER A 59 -10.15 0.68 -7.82
CA SER A 59 -9.02 0.23 -8.64
C SER A 59 -9.40 0.12 -10.11
N LEU A 60 -10.52 -0.53 -10.43
CA LEU A 60 -10.98 -0.65 -11.82
C LEU A 60 -11.26 0.71 -12.46
N LEU A 61 -11.84 1.64 -11.70
CA LEU A 61 -12.06 3.02 -12.16
C LEU A 61 -10.74 3.78 -12.34
N ALA A 62 -9.75 3.56 -11.47
CA ALA A 62 -8.46 4.23 -11.52
C ALA A 62 -7.62 3.87 -12.75
N PHE A 63 -7.86 2.71 -13.38
CA PHE A 63 -7.24 2.38 -14.67
C PHE A 63 -7.83 3.18 -15.86
N ARG A 64 -8.98 3.80 -15.69
CA ARG A 64 -9.69 4.48 -16.77
C ARG A 64 -9.85 5.98 -16.57
N TYR A 65 -9.92 6.44 -15.35
CA TYR A 65 -10.25 7.83 -15.02
C TYR A 65 -9.22 8.46 -14.08
N THR A 66 -9.04 9.79 -14.21
CA THR A 66 -8.06 10.55 -13.43
C THR A 66 -8.65 11.86 -12.90
N ASN A 67 -9.64 11.81 -12.02
CA ASN A 67 -10.19 12.99 -11.36
C ASN A 67 -9.83 13.03 -9.86
N ALA A 68 -10.03 14.20 -9.23
CA ALA A 68 -9.67 14.41 -7.83
C ALA A 68 -10.48 13.53 -6.87
N VAL A 69 -11.77 13.34 -7.16
CA VAL A 69 -12.69 12.54 -6.31
C VAL A 69 -12.23 11.08 -6.32
N LEU A 70 -12.04 10.50 -7.50
CA LEU A 70 -11.59 9.12 -7.63
C LEU A 70 -10.23 8.90 -6.95
N ARG A 71 -9.31 9.86 -7.06
CA ARG A 71 -8.02 9.81 -6.39
C ARG A 71 -8.14 9.73 -4.88
N VAL A 72 -9.06 10.50 -4.29
CA VAL A 72 -9.33 10.44 -2.85
C VAL A 72 -9.95 9.10 -2.48
N MET A 73 -10.99 8.67 -3.22
CA MET A 73 -11.65 7.37 -2.99
C MET A 73 -10.67 6.19 -3.09
N TYR A 74 -9.82 6.17 -4.12
CA TYR A 74 -8.81 5.14 -4.29
C TYR A 74 -7.82 5.10 -3.12
N ARG A 75 -7.35 6.27 -2.65
CA ARG A 75 -6.43 6.35 -1.49
C ARG A 75 -7.08 5.86 -0.21
N LEU A 76 -8.34 6.24 0.03
CA LEU A 76 -9.08 5.77 1.20
C LEU A 76 -9.31 4.27 1.14
N ALA A 77 -9.70 3.73 -0.02
CA ALA A 77 -9.89 2.30 -0.22
C ALA A 77 -8.58 1.51 -0.09
N ALA A 78 -7.46 2.05 -0.58
CA ALA A 78 -6.14 1.43 -0.41
C ALA A 78 -5.67 1.46 1.06
N ALA A 79 -5.89 2.56 1.78
CA ALA A 79 -5.60 2.64 3.21
C ALA A 79 -6.48 1.68 4.02
N TRP A 80 -7.77 1.58 3.65
CA TRP A 80 -8.68 0.60 4.22
C TRP A 80 -8.19 -0.83 4.03
N LEU A 81 -7.78 -1.19 2.80
CA LEU A 81 -7.23 -2.52 2.51
C LEU A 81 -5.98 -2.82 3.36
N GLY A 82 -5.11 -1.82 3.55
CA GLY A 82 -3.97 -1.94 4.45
C GLY A 82 -4.40 -2.23 5.89
N TRP A 83 -5.36 -1.48 6.42
CA TRP A 83 -5.88 -1.72 7.77
C TRP A 83 -6.65 -3.04 7.88
N LEU A 84 -7.40 -3.43 6.85
CA LEU A 84 -8.09 -4.71 6.76
C LEU A 84 -7.13 -5.89 6.99
N SER A 85 -5.93 -5.83 6.41
CA SER A 85 -4.90 -6.86 6.59
C SER A 85 -4.48 -7.01 8.05
N PHE A 86 -4.17 -5.91 8.74
CA PHE A 86 -3.81 -5.94 10.17
C PHE A 86 -4.99 -6.39 11.03
N SER A 87 -6.21 -5.94 10.70
CA SER A 87 -7.43 -6.31 11.42
C SER A 87 -7.77 -7.78 11.28
N PHE A 88 -7.52 -8.37 10.10
CA PHE A 88 -7.67 -9.81 9.90
C PHE A 88 -6.76 -10.61 10.84
N PHE A 89 -5.49 -10.24 10.95
CA PHE A 89 -4.59 -10.89 11.92
C PHE A 89 -5.02 -10.66 13.37
N ALA A 90 -5.50 -9.45 13.70
CA ALA A 90 -6.04 -9.16 15.03
C ALA A 90 -7.25 -10.04 15.36
N ALA A 91 -8.16 -10.24 14.41
CA ALA A 91 -9.31 -11.13 14.56
C ALA A 91 -8.86 -12.59 14.76
N CYS A 92 -7.97 -13.10 13.91
CA CYS A 92 -7.42 -14.45 14.06
C CYS A 92 -6.77 -14.65 15.45
N MET A 93 -5.94 -13.71 15.88
CA MET A 93 -5.30 -13.77 17.20
C MET A 93 -6.32 -13.72 18.33
N SER A 94 -7.38 -12.93 18.22
CA SER A 94 -8.46 -12.87 19.22
C SER A 94 -9.11 -14.24 19.42
N TRP A 95 -9.44 -14.92 18.34
CA TRP A 95 -10.05 -16.25 18.40
C TRP A 95 -9.07 -17.32 18.92
N VAL A 96 -7.80 -17.26 18.55
CA VAL A 96 -6.76 -18.16 19.05
C VAL A 96 -6.57 -18.02 20.55
N ILE A 97 -6.43 -16.77 21.05
CA ILE A 97 -6.25 -16.50 22.48
C ILE A 97 -7.49 -16.96 23.26
N PHE A 98 -8.68 -16.66 22.75
CA PHE A 98 -9.94 -17.07 23.38
C PHE A 98 -10.07 -18.60 23.45
N GLY A 99 -9.74 -19.30 22.36
CA GLY A 99 -9.78 -20.77 22.31
C GLY A 99 -8.77 -21.41 23.28
N ILE A 100 -7.53 -20.93 23.30
CA ILE A 100 -6.49 -21.44 24.22
C ILE A 100 -6.91 -21.19 25.68
N ALA A 101 -7.40 -20.01 26.02
CA ALA A 101 -7.86 -19.69 27.36
C ALA A 101 -9.03 -20.59 27.80
N GLY A 102 -9.97 -20.87 26.89
CA GLY A 102 -11.06 -21.80 27.13
C GLY A 102 -10.58 -23.21 27.42
N LEU A 103 -9.60 -23.72 26.66
CA LEU A 103 -8.99 -25.04 26.88
C LEU A 103 -8.22 -25.09 28.22
N ALA A 104 -7.64 -23.97 28.64
CA ALA A 104 -6.94 -23.86 29.91
C ALA A 104 -7.88 -23.61 31.12
N GLY A 105 -9.20 -23.54 30.91
CA GLY A 105 -10.15 -23.22 31.98
C GLY A 105 -10.10 -21.77 32.46
N MET A 106 -9.47 -20.86 31.70
CA MET A 106 -9.30 -19.46 32.08
C MET A 106 -10.50 -18.63 31.59
N GLY A 107 -11.17 -17.93 32.49
CA GLY A 107 -12.22 -16.97 32.17
C GLY A 107 -11.65 -15.69 31.60
N VAL A 108 -11.61 -15.54 30.26
CA VAL A 108 -11.16 -14.31 29.61
C VAL A 108 -12.32 -13.55 28.96
N ASN A 109 -12.23 -12.24 28.98
CA ASN A 109 -13.22 -11.39 28.31
C ASN A 109 -12.83 -11.22 26.84
N PHE A 110 -13.54 -11.88 25.92
CA PHE A 110 -13.29 -11.85 24.49
C PHE A 110 -13.30 -10.41 23.93
N HIS A 111 -14.22 -9.56 24.39
CA HIS A 111 -14.30 -8.17 23.91
C HIS A 111 -13.05 -7.37 24.23
N ARG A 112 -12.51 -7.53 25.44
CA ARG A 112 -11.26 -6.86 25.81
C ARG A 112 -10.11 -7.29 24.93
N ILE A 113 -10.05 -8.57 24.57
CA ILE A 113 -9.03 -9.10 23.65
C ILE A 113 -9.19 -8.44 22.28
N VAL A 114 -10.42 -8.42 21.73
CA VAL A 114 -10.74 -7.82 20.44
C VAL A 114 -10.41 -6.32 20.44
N GLU A 115 -10.87 -5.56 21.41
CA GLU A 115 -10.62 -4.11 21.52
C GLU A 115 -9.11 -3.80 21.54
N LEU A 116 -8.32 -4.54 22.33
CA LEU A 116 -6.87 -4.33 22.44
C LEU A 116 -6.16 -4.65 21.11
N LEU A 117 -6.48 -5.78 20.49
CA LEU A 117 -5.81 -6.22 19.26
C LEU A 117 -6.20 -5.37 18.06
N PHE A 118 -7.46 -4.97 17.96
CA PHE A 118 -7.89 -4.03 16.92
C PHE A 118 -7.33 -2.62 17.16
N GLY A 119 -7.27 -2.15 18.40
CA GLY A 119 -6.57 -0.92 18.73
C GLY A 119 -5.11 -0.95 18.29
N ALA A 120 -4.40 -2.05 18.57
CA ALA A 120 -3.02 -2.26 18.11
C ALA A 120 -2.95 -2.28 16.57
N SER A 121 -3.91 -2.89 15.87
CA SER A 121 -3.96 -2.91 14.40
C SER A 121 -4.07 -1.51 13.80
N VAL A 122 -4.84 -0.61 14.42
CA VAL A 122 -4.93 0.80 14.00
C VAL A 122 -3.59 1.50 14.14
N VAL A 123 -2.90 1.32 15.28
CA VAL A 123 -1.58 1.91 15.53
C VAL A 123 -0.55 1.40 14.52
N LEU A 124 -0.53 0.09 14.25
CA LEU A 124 0.36 -0.52 13.27
C LEU A 124 0.09 0.00 11.85
N CYS A 125 -1.18 0.07 11.45
CA CYS A 125 -1.57 0.61 10.14
C CYS A 125 -1.12 2.07 10.00
N PHE A 126 -1.40 2.91 10.98
CA PHE A 126 -0.98 4.32 10.96
C PHE A 126 0.54 4.46 10.88
N SER A 127 1.27 3.69 11.68
CA SER A 127 2.74 3.64 11.65
C SER A 127 3.25 3.20 10.28
N GLY A 128 2.60 2.21 9.65
CA GLY A 128 2.90 1.74 8.30
C GLY A 128 2.70 2.83 7.25
N LEU A 129 1.57 3.56 7.30
CA LEU A 129 1.27 4.66 6.38
C LEU A 129 2.29 5.81 6.50
N VAL A 130 2.67 6.19 7.73
CA VAL A 130 3.70 7.19 7.98
C VAL A 130 5.04 6.72 7.41
N ASN A 131 5.43 5.49 7.70
CA ASN A 131 6.69 4.90 7.22
C ASN A 131 6.75 4.77 5.69
N ALA A 132 5.63 4.41 5.04
CA ALA A 132 5.54 4.31 3.57
C ALA A 132 5.70 5.66 2.87
N GLY A 133 5.34 6.76 3.54
CA GLY A 133 5.57 8.12 3.05
C GLY A 133 7.02 8.61 3.19
N TRP A 134 7.85 7.90 3.94
CA TRP A 134 9.20 8.33 4.28
C TRP A 134 10.27 7.63 3.43
N ALA A 135 10.63 8.24 2.33
CA ALA A 135 11.78 7.77 1.55
C ALA A 135 13.10 7.94 2.32
N ARG A 136 13.85 6.85 2.45
CA ARG A 136 15.15 6.83 3.15
C ARG A 136 16.28 6.71 2.15
N VAL A 137 17.38 7.41 2.40
CA VAL A 137 18.63 7.22 1.66
C VAL A 137 19.43 6.13 2.36
N ARG A 138 19.75 5.07 1.63
CA ARG A 138 20.67 4.02 2.09
C ARG A 138 21.99 4.17 1.34
N ARG A 139 23.07 4.43 2.06
CA ARG A 139 24.41 4.51 1.47
C ARG A 139 25.11 3.17 1.63
N ILE A 140 25.65 2.66 0.52
CA ILE A 140 26.44 1.43 0.47
C ILE A 140 27.74 1.71 -0.25
N THR A 141 28.82 1.09 0.18
CA THR A 141 30.09 1.11 -0.54
C THR A 141 30.23 -0.19 -1.31
N VAL A 142 30.33 -0.08 -2.63
CA VAL A 142 30.55 -1.22 -3.52
C VAL A 142 32.01 -1.27 -3.89
N ARG A 143 32.66 -2.40 -3.64
CA ARG A 143 34.04 -2.66 -4.07
C ARG A 143 33.99 -3.52 -5.31
N LEU A 144 34.50 -2.99 -6.40
CA LEU A 144 34.60 -3.70 -7.68
C LEU A 144 36.06 -3.93 -8.00
N GLU A 145 36.41 -5.19 -8.29
CA GLU A 145 37.73 -5.55 -8.82
C GLU A 145 37.89 -4.93 -10.20
N ASN A 146 39.09 -4.49 -10.51
CA ASN A 146 39.46 -3.89 -11.82
C ASN A 146 38.64 -2.63 -12.20
N LEU A 147 38.07 -1.91 -11.23
CA LEU A 147 37.37 -0.66 -11.52
C LEU A 147 38.37 0.38 -12.09
N PRO A 148 38.10 0.95 -13.30
CA PRO A 148 38.90 2.01 -13.85
C PRO A 148 39.10 3.19 -12.90
N GLN A 149 40.28 3.80 -12.90
CA GLN A 149 40.64 4.92 -12.02
C GLN A 149 39.61 6.05 -12.06
N ALA A 150 39.07 6.37 -13.25
CA ALA A 150 38.07 7.42 -13.45
C ALA A 150 36.74 7.18 -12.71
N TRP A 151 36.45 5.93 -12.32
CA TRP A 151 35.25 5.54 -11.61
C TRP A 151 35.45 5.36 -10.12
N ARG A 152 36.69 5.41 -9.62
CA ARG A 152 36.97 5.26 -8.19
C ARG A 152 36.45 6.47 -7.43
N GLY A 153 35.74 6.20 -6.34
CA GLY A 153 35.16 7.24 -5.47
C GLY A 153 33.91 7.92 -6.07
N ARG A 154 33.46 7.49 -7.26
CA ARG A 154 32.22 8.00 -7.86
C ARG A 154 30.99 7.57 -7.07
N ARG A 155 29.97 8.39 -7.14
CA ARG A 155 28.70 8.20 -6.45
C ARG A 155 27.59 7.93 -7.45
N ALA A 156 27.06 6.70 -7.43
CA ALA A 156 25.89 6.33 -8.17
C ALA A 156 24.65 6.39 -7.27
N VAL A 157 23.55 6.96 -7.75
CA VAL A 157 22.25 6.87 -7.08
C VAL A 157 21.35 5.95 -7.90
N LEU A 158 20.73 4.99 -7.22
CA LEU A 158 19.73 4.11 -7.79
C LEU A 158 18.35 4.49 -7.25
N LEU A 159 17.41 4.71 -8.15
CA LEU A 159 15.99 4.89 -7.89
C LEU A 159 15.24 3.72 -8.51
N SER A 160 14.33 3.08 -7.78
CA SER A 160 13.52 1.97 -8.26
C SER A 160 12.13 2.04 -7.62
N ASP A 161 11.12 1.44 -8.27
CA ASP A 161 9.78 1.22 -7.72
C ASP A 161 9.10 2.51 -7.22
N LEU A 162 9.20 3.57 -8.00
CA LEU A 162 8.61 4.87 -7.64
C LEU A 162 7.10 4.84 -7.71
N HIS A 163 6.51 4.04 -8.60
CA HIS A 163 5.07 3.79 -8.74
C HIS A 163 4.24 5.08 -8.70
N LEU A 164 4.52 5.99 -9.63
CA LEU A 164 3.77 7.24 -9.77
C LEU A 164 2.35 6.94 -10.27
N GLY A 165 1.36 7.46 -9.57
CA GLY A 165 -0.04 7.23 -9.88
C GLY A 165 -0.98 7.99 -8.95
N HIS A 166 -2.10 7.38 -8.63
CA HIS A 166 -3.09 8.02 -7.76
C HIS A 166 -2.61 8.24 -6.32
N VAL A 167 -1.69 7.40 -5.81
CA VAL A 167 -1.13 7.54 -4.45
C VAL A 167 0.10 8.44 -4.47
N ARG A 168 1.11 8.09 -5.26
CA ARG A 168 2.37 8.82 -5.39
C ARG A 168 2.30 9.71 -6.63
N ASN A 169 2.48 10.99 -6.47
CA ASN A 169 2.34 11.99 -7.52
C ASN A 169 3.64 12.78 -7.76
N GLY A 170 3.63 13.76 -8.66
CA GLY A 170 4.78 14.60 -8.95
C GLY A 170 5.37 15.33 -7.73
N ARG A 171 4.59 15.62 -6.66
CA ARG A 171 5.12 16.17 -5.41
C ARG A 171 5.98 15.15 -4.66
N PHE A 172 5.59 13.87 -4.68
CA PHE A 172 6.40 12.81 -4.13
C PHE A 172 7.71 12.71 -4.91
N LEU A 173 7.64 12.64 -6.25
CA LEU A 173 8.82 12.55 -7.10
C LEU A 173 9.77 13.73 -6.91
N ARG A 174 9.25 14.97 -6.81
CA ARG A 174 10.08 16.16 -6.53
C ARG A 174 10.86 16.02 -5.23
N ARG A 175 10.26 15.45 -4.18
CA ARG A 175 10.97 15.16 -2.92
C ARG A 175 12.08 14.13 -3.08
N ILE A 176 11.84 13.10 -3.93
CA ILE A 176 12.85 12.08 -4.23
C ILE A 176 14.01 12.71 -4.99
N VAL A 177 13.73 13.46 -6.05
CA VAL A 177 14.74 14.16 -6.85
C VAL A 177 15.57 15.12 -5.98
N ALA A 178 14.92 15.91 -5.13
CA ALA A 178 15.63 16.80 -4.20
C ALA A 178 16.55 16.03 -3.22
N LYS A 179 16.12 14.85 -2.74
CA LYS A 179 16.97 13.97 -1.92
C LYS A 179 18.14 13.40 -2.72
N THR A 180 17.90 12.97 -3.94
CA THR A 180 18.92 12.47 -4.86
C THR A 180 20.00 13.54 -5.12
N MET A 181 19.58 14.76 -5.40
CA MET A 181 20.52 15.85 -5.67
C MET A 181 21.38 16.27 -4.46
N ARG A 182 20.85 16.11 -3.24
CA ARG A 182 21.63 16.31 -2.00
C ARG A 182 22.79 15.32 -1.85
N GLU A 183 22.67 14.14 -2.45
CA GLU A 183 23.75 13.16 -2.44
C GLU A 183 24.86 13.49 -3.43
N LYS A 184 24.70 14.52 -4.28
CA LYS A 184 25.68 14.94 -5.31
C LYS A 184 26.13 13.75 -6.19
N PRO A 185 25.19 13.10 -6.91
CA PRO A 185 25.50 11.92 -7.70
C PRO A 185 26.40 12.26 -8.89
N ASP A 186 27.34 11.37 -9.24
CA ASP A 186 28.05 11.40 -10.51
C ASP A 186 27.22 10.77 -11.63
N VAL A 187 26.36 9.79 -11.29
CA VAL A 187 25.43 9.11 -12.19
C VAL A 187 24.14 8.76 -11.46
N VAL A 188 23.01 8.80 -12.17
CA VAL A 188 21.70 8.38 -11.63
C VAL A 188 21.13 7.26 -12.50
N PHE A 189 20.68 6.18 -11.87
CA PHE A 189 19.94 5.11 -12.50
C PHE A 189 18.51 5.09 -11.99
N VAL A 190 17.54 5.05 -12.91
CA VAL A 190 16.12 4.83 -12.62
C VAL A 190 15.77 3.44 -13.18
N ALA A 191 15.64 2.46 -12.29
CA ALA A 191 15.53 1.05 -12.63
C ALA A 191 14.09 0.57 -12.54
N GLY A 192 13.28 0.94 -13.53
CA GLY A 192 11.92 0.47 -13.76
C GLY A 192 10.87 0.91 -12.73
N ASP A 193 9.65 0.55 -13.03
CA ASP A 193 8.46 0.78 -12.22
C ASP A 193 8.30 2.25 -11.76
N LEU A 194 8.52 3.16 -12.72
CA LEU A 194 8.34 4.59 -12.51
C LEU A 194 6.85 4.91 -12.30
N TYR A 195 5.96 4.20 -13.02
CA TYR A 195 4.51 4.36 -12.94
C TYR A 195 3.85 3.14 -12.29
N ASP A 196 2.61 3.30 -11.79
CA ASP A 196 1.84 2.22 -11.17
C ASP A 196 0.83 1.56 -12.12
N GLY A 197 0.83 1.95 -13.40
CA GLY A 197 -0.08 1.44 -14.43
C GLY A 197 -1.47 2.06 -14.41
N THR A 198 -1.81 2.92 -13.43
CA THR A 198 -3.10 3.64 -13.43
C THR A 198 -3.11 4.79 -14.43
N ALA A 199 -4.31 5.23 -14.84
CA ALA A 199 -4.46 6.37 -15.75
C ALA A 199 -3.98 7.66 -15.09
N ILE A 200 -2.87 8.22 -15.59
CA ILE A 200 -2.31 9.51 -15.15
C ILE A 200 -1.70 10.26 -16.35
N ASP A 201 -1.49 11.56 -16.20
CA ASP A 201 -0.63 12.32 -17.09
C ASP A 201 0.83 12.00 -16.75
N THR A 202 1.42 11.07 -17.50
CA THR A 202 2.79 10.55 -17.28
C THR A 202 3.85 11.64 -17.48
N VAL A 203 3.66 12.54 -18.46
CA VAL A 203 4.60 13.63 -18.74
C VAL A 203 4.66 14.59 -17.56
N ARG A 204 3.51 15.00 -17.06
CA ARG A 204 3.40 15.89 -15.91
C ARG A 204 3.89 15.23 -14.61
N ALA A 205 3.60 13.94 -14.45
CA ALA A 205 4.04 13.20 -13.26
C ALA A 205 5.56 13.04 -13.20
N ALA A 206 6.21 12.81 -14.35
CA ALA A 206 7.66 12.64 -14.47
C ALA A 206 8.44 13.96 -14.60
N GLU A 207 7.77 15.09 -14.78
CA GLU A 207 8.41 16.40 -14.95
C GLU A 207 9.58 16.66 -13.97
N PRO A 208 9.49 16.32 -12.66
CA PRO A 208 10.58 16.55 -11.74
C PRO A 208 11.89 15.82 -12.07
N LEU A 209 11.85 14.75 -12.88
CA LEU A 209 13.09 14.08 -13.31
C LEU A 209 13.98 14.99 -14.16
N ARG A 210 13.44 16.03 -14.77
CA ARG A 210 14.22 17.04 -15.51
C ARG A 210 15.16 17.83 -14.61
N GLU A 211 14.97 17.82 -13.30
CA GLU A 211 15.84 18.48 -12.32
C GLU A 211 17.05 17.62 -11.96
N LEU A 212 17.11 16.36 -12.38
CA LEU A 212 18.27 15.51 -12.15
C LEU A 212 19.50 16.08 -12.88
N ARG A 213 20.61 16.23 -12.16
CA ARG A 213 21.90 16.68 -12.66
C ARG A 213 22.97 15.72 -12.17
N ALA A 214 23.62 15.05 -13.10
CA ALA A 214 24.74 14.16 -12.80
C ALA A 214 25.75 14.27 -13.95
N PRO A 215 27.07 14.47 -13.70
CA PRO A 215 28.08 14.63 -14.74
C PRO A 215 28.14 13.47 -15.72
N GLN A 216 27.85 12.25 -15.27
CA GLN A 216 27.83 11.04 -16.10
C GLN A 216 26.44 10.69 -16.63
N GLY A 217 25.44 11.59 -16.42
CA GLY A 217 24.08 11.43 -16.90
C GLY A 217 23.11 10.73 -15.95
N ALA A 218 21.87 10.67 -16.41
CA ALA A 218 20.80 9.91 -15.77
C ALA A 218 20.23 8.91 -16.79
N TYR A 219 20.10 7.66 -16.39
CA TYR A 219 19.69 6.54 -17.23
C TYR A 219 18.40 5.92 -16.69
N PHE A 220 17.50 5.57 -17.60
CA PHE A 220 16.25 4.91 -17.29
C PHE A 220 16.18 3.55 -17.98
N VAL A 221 15.68 2.55 -17.26
CA VAL A 221 15.34 1.23 -17.78
C VAL A 221 13.88 0.95 -17.42
N ALA A 222 13.09 0.48 -18.39
CA ALA A 222 11.70 0.14 -18.18
C ALA A 222 11.55 -1.09 -17.27
N GLY A 223 10.54 -1.07 -16.42
CA GLY A 223 10.10 -2.21 -15.61
C GLY A 223 8.86 -2.88 -16.19
N ASN A 224 8.19 -3.70 -15.40
CA ASN A 224 6.98 -4.42 -15.85
C ASN A 224 5.70 -3.57 -15.79
N HIS A 225 5.75 -2.38 -15.20
CA HIS A 225 4.65 -1.43 -15.12
C HIS A 225 4.69 -0.34 -16.22
N GLU A 226 5.77 -0.24 -17.00
CA GLU A 226 5.88 0.62 -18.20
C GLU A 226 5.32 -0.06 -19.48
#